data_de0c5a25b500334fe8ed39fbe61391c1
#
_entry.id   de0c5a25b500334fe8ed39fbe61391c1
#
_cell.length_a   1.000
_cell.length_b   1.000
_cell.length_c   1.000
_cell.angle_alpha   90.00
_cell.angle_beta   90.00
_cell.angle_gamma   90.00
#
_symmetry.space_group_name_H-M   'P 1'
#
loop_
_entity.id
_entity.type
_entity.pdbx_description
1 polymer ?
#
loop_
_entity_poly.entity_id
_entity_poly.type
_entity_poly.pdbx_seq_one_letter_code
_entity_poly.pdbx_strand_id
1 'polypeptide(L)'
;MEERKKKFVQGESSISEAGSSGLFAPNSMAIAFTGKPLTALANTRTIGVRDSLSKTALSVEDITIYAENGASSLGVGEHKILMAGVSAFTEKNGTRDKKPDLRVSFDFMNYAKACGVEVEAKTMSTPEEQAKEDERALTAIKHFQQKLRENCKNLMHTSINWTERINRKEAAYNGMVFISAYRITSKTITLEFSLSAADYMVQLPQTTRPIALYGIDDRKYNAYSIGCYLSAHYAMNQNVMAGTENLLRVENILKKTKLPTKEEMVQSKSHRTWIGRAKEPFEEALDELKRCGLLSDWYYSHSKGIPLSDEEASAIDSYEEWSQLLLCFEVANFRPRAERRALIEAKKEKTKAKKEETKASTKSRKRKTKSKASEA
;
A
#
# COMPACT_ATOMS: atom_id res chain seq x y z
N MET A 1 -7.92 -40.16 22.07
CA MET A 1 -7.77 -38.74 21.71
C MET A 1 -6.65 -38.64 20.68
N GLU A 2 -7.01 -38.66 19.40
CA GLU A 2 -6.03 -38.52 18.32
C GLU A 2 -5.65 -37.05 18.22
N GLU A 3 -4.39 -36.76 18.51
CA GLU A 3 -3.76 -35.48 18.17
C GLU A 3 -3.76 -35.33 16.64
N ARG A 4 -4.69 -34.52 16.13
CA ARG A 4 -4.62 -34.07 14.72
C ARG A 4 -3.32 -33.31 14.53
N LYS A 5 -2.29 -33.98 14.02
CA LYS A 5 -1.06 -33.34 13.51
C LYS A 5 -1.48 -32.31 12.46
N LYS A 6 -1.42 -31.04 12.81
CA LYS A 6 -1.60 -29.94 11.85
C LYS A 6 -0.53 -30.09 10.78
N LYS A 7 -0.92 -30.47 9.56
CA LYS A 7 -0.03 -30.41 8.40
C LYS A 7 0.32 -28.95 8.15
N PHE A 8 1.55 -28.57 8.44
CA PHE A 8 2.07 -27.27 8.02
C PHE A 8 2.19 -27.24 6.51
N VAL A 9 1.65 -26.22 5.86
CA VAL A 9 1.87 -25.95 4.45
C VAL A 9 3.31 -25.47 4.29
N GLN A 10 3.99 -25.97 3.29
CA GLN A 10 5.41 -25.67 3.05
C GLN A 10 5.60 -24.15 2.87
N GLY A 11 6.38 -23.50 3.74
CA GLY A 11 6.62 -22.06 3.76
C GLY A 11 5.86 -21.27 4.85
N GLU A 12 4.90 -21.90 5.55
CA GLU A 12 4.21 -21.29 6.69
C GLU A 12 5.02 -21.56 7.98
N SER A 13 5.33 -20.50 8.73
CA SER A 13 6.07 -20.64 9.99
C SER A 13 5.12 -20.78 11.19
N SER A 14 5.62 -21.40 12.27
CA SER A 14 4.88 -21.61 13.53
C SER A 14 4.88 -20.35 14.42
N ILE A 15 4.89 -19.14 13.83
CA ILE A 15 4.84 -17.88 14.59
C ILE A 15 3.52 -17.74 15.33
N SER A 16 3.57 -17.24 16.56
CA SER A 16 2.38 -16.90 17.34
C SER A 16 1.70 -15.65 16.79
N GLU A 17 0.38 -15.57 16.95
CA GLU A 17 -0.35 -14.35 16.59
C GLU A 17 0.10 -13.16 17.44
N ALA A 18 0.29 -12.01 16.81
CA ALA A 18 0.43 -10.73 17.49
C ALA A 18 -0.95 -10.11 17.71
N GLY A 19 -1.05 -9.10 18.57
CA GLY A 19 -2.29 -8.32 18.69
C GLY A 19 -2.71 -7.77 17.32
N SER A 20 -3.98 -7.97 16.95
CA SER A 20 -4.51 -7.51 15.66
C SER A 20 -4.58 -5.99 15.60
N SER A 21 -4.13 -5.40 14.50
CA SER A 21 -4.34 -3.97 14.22
C SER A 21 -5.77 -3.72 13.70
N GLY A 22 -6.28 -2.50 13.90
CA GLY A 22 -7.57 -2.07 13.33
C GLY A 22 -7.52 -1.78 11.82
N LEU A 23 -6.46 -2.19 11.13
CA LEU A 23 -6.27 -2.00 9.69
C LEU A 23 -7.41 -2.65 8.91
N PHE A 24 -7.90 -1.95 7.88
CA PHE A 24 -9.06 -2.34 7.07
C PHE A 24 -10.44 -2.31 7.78
N ALA A 25 -10.52 -1.82 9.02
CA ALA A 25 -11.82 -1.50 9.59
C ALA A 25 -12.55 -0.43 8.75
N PRO A 26 -13.89 -0.40 8.75
CA PRO A 26 -14.64 0.62 8.02
C PRO A 26 -14.13 2.03 8.35
N ASN A 27 -13.91 2.86 7.31
CA ASN A 27 -13.37 4.22 7.41
C ASN A 27 -11.90 4.33 7.92
N SER A 28 -11.16 3.23 8.00
CA SER A 28 -9.74 3.28 8.31
C SER A 28 -8.93 3.79 7.10
N MET A 29 -7.85 4.49 7.38
CA MET A 29 -6.84 4.86 6.37
C MET A 29 -5.56 4.12 6.70
N ALA A 30 -4.97 3.47 5.70
CA ALA A 30 -3.68 2.86 5.86
C ALA A 30 -2.61 3.96 5.97
N ILE A 31 -1.83 3.94 7.07
CA ILE A 31 -0.64 4.78 7.22
C ILE A 31 0.55 3.86 6.97
N ALA A 32 1.41 4.24 6.05
CA ALA A 32 2.56 3.40 5.68
C ALA A 32 3.84 4.23 5.61
N PHE A 33 4.96 3.59 5.84
CA PHE A 33 6.26 4.14 5.47
C PHE A 33 6.42 4.15 3.95
N THR A 34 7.15 5.14 3.43
CA THR A 34 7.49 5.25 2.02
C THR A 34 9.00 5.22 1.84
N GLY A 35 9.47 4.42 0.89
CA GLY A 35 10.87 4.32 0.54
C GLY A 35 11.03 3.80 -0.89
N LYS A 36 12.22 3.97 -1.45
CA LYS A 36 12.53 3.55 -2.83
C LYS A 36 12.12 2.09 -3.14
N PRO A 37 12.51 1.08 -2.34
CA PRO A 37 12.19 -0.31 -2.66
C PRO A 37 10.68 -0.59 -2.63
N LEU A 38 9.93 0.02 -1.70
CA LEU A 38 8.49 -0.15 -1.60
C LEU A 38 7.77 0.48 -2.81
N THR A 39 8.29 1.60 -3.32
CA THR A 39 7.76 2.24 -4.52
C THR A 39 8.12 1.44 -5.78
N ALA A 40 9.33 0.92 -5.88
CA ALA A 40 9.76 0.10 -7.01
C ALA A 40 8.95 -1.19 -7.14
N LEU A 41 8.62 -1.84 -6.03
CA LEU A 41 7.77 -3.03 -6.02
C LEU A 41 6.37 -2.76 -6.58
N ALA A 42 5.80 -1.56 -6.35
CA ALA A 42 4.53 -1.16 -6.96
C ALA A 42 4.57 -1.11 -8.49
N ASN A 43 5.76 -0.81 -9.04
CA ASN A 43 5.98 -0.68 -10.48
C ASN A 43 6.51 -1.97 -11.12
N THR A 44 6.66 -3.05 -10.36
CA THR A 44 7.13 -4.32 -10.87
C THR A 44 6.03 -5.01 -11.65
N ARG A 45 6.28 -5.35 -12.92
CA ARG A 45 5.47 -6.32 -13.64
C ARG A 45 5.75 -7.71 -13.07
N THR A 46 4.81 -8.63 -13.20
CA THR A 46 5.00 -10.01 -12.75
C THR A 46 6.33 -10.57 -13.30
N ILE A 47 7.23 -10.95 -12.39
CA ILE A 47 8.45 -11.65 -12.74
C ILE A 47 8.10 -13.13 -12.78
N GLY A 48 8.07 -13.72 -13.98
CA GLY A 48 7.96 -15.18 -14.12
C GLY A 48 9.34 -15.81 -13.92
N VAL A 49 9.47 -16.68 -12.94
CA VAL A 49 10.67 -17.53 -12.80
C VAL A 49 10.54 -18.67 -13.79
N ARG A 50 11.23 -18.60 -14.92
CA ARG A 50 11.19 -19.65 -15.95
C ARG A 50 12.09 -20.82 -15.67
N ASP A 51 13.13 -20.66 -14.84
CA ASP A 51 14.10 -21.73 -14.52
C ASP A 51 14.37 -21.82 -13.02
N SER A 52 14.26 -23.04 -12.51
CA SER A 52 14.45 -23.38 -11.09
C SER A 52 15.87 -23.20 -10.55
N LEU A 53 16.81 -22.75 -11.38
CA LEU A 53 18.23 -22.69 -11.05
C LEU A 53 18.86 -21.29 -11.18
N SER A 54 18.17 -20.31 -11.74
CA SER A 54 18.71 -18.96 -11.89
C SER A 54 17.98 -17.94 -11.02
N LYS A 55 18.75 -17.11 -10.31
CA LYS A 55 18.22 -15.90 -9.67
C LYS A 55 17.72 -14.96 -10.76
N THR A 56 16.45 -14.65 -10.75
CA THR A 56 15.91 -13.64 -11.67
C THR A 56 16.13 -12.27 -11.06
N ALA A 57 16.91 -11.44 -11.73
CA ALA A 57 17.13 -10.05 -11.35
C ALA A 57 16.25 -9.11 -12.19
N LEU A 58 15.56 -8.20 -11.55
CA LEU A 58 14.87 -7.08 -12.16
C LEU A 58 15.49 -5.79 -11.65
N SER A 59 15.97 -4.94 -12.57
CA SER A 59 16.43 -3.60 -12.23
C SER A 59 15.35 -2.58 -12.53
N VAL A 60 15.04 -1.76 -11.53
CA VAL A 60 14.12 -0.62 -11.64
C VAL A 60 14.83 0.58 -11.07
N GLU A 61 15.24 1.52 -11.92
CA GLU A 61 16.14 2.62 -11.55
C GLU A 61 17.43 2.05 -10.89
N ASP A 62 17.80 2.53 -9.71
CA ASP A 62 18.97 2.09 -8.93
C ASP A 62 18.65 0.88 -8.00
N ILE A 63 17.57 0.17 -8.29
CA ILE A 63 17.08 -0.91 -7.44
C ILE A 63 17.18 -2.21 -8.21
N THR A 64 17.81 -3.20 -7.60
CA THR A 64 17.84 -4.55 -8.14
C THR A 64 17.06 -5.49 -7.23
N ILE A 65 16.06 -6.15 -7.79
CA ILE A 65 15.20 -7.11 -7.09
C ILE A 65 15.60 -8.49 -7.56
N TYR A 66 15.92 -9.36 -6.62
CA TYR A 66 16.27 -10.76 -6.86
C TYR A 66 15.14 -11.66 -6.35
N ALA A 67 14.57 -12.47 -7.23
CA ALA A 67 13.72 -13.59 -6.85
C ALA A 67 14.56 -14.85 -6.77
N GLU A 68 14.64 -15.45 -5.58
CA GLU A 68 15.41 -16.66 -5.34
C GLU A 68 14.55 -17.92 -5.54
N ASN A 69 15.17 -19.10 -5.47
CA ASN A 69 14.50 -20.39 -5.58
C ASN A 69 13.29 -20.48 -4.64
N GLY A 70 12.11 -20.68 -5.19
CA GLY A 70 10.85 -20.77 -4.47
C GLY A 70 9.92 -19.57 -4.66
N ALA A 71 10.39 -18.45 -5.22
CA ALA A 71 9.51 -17.38 -5.69
C ALA A 71 8.99 -17.73 -7.10
N SER A 72 7.68 -17.84 -7.26
CA SER A 72 7.05 -18.13 -8.55
C SER A 72 6.70 -16.87 -9.33
N SER A 73 6.44 -15.76 -8.63
CA SER A 73 6.11 -14.46 -9.22
C SER A 73 6.38 -13.33 -8.23
N LEU A 74 6.47 -12.13 -8.73
CA LEU A 74 6.46 -10.91 -7.92
C LEU A 74 5.65 -9.86 -8.70
N GLY A 75 4.61 -9.33 -8.09
CA GLY A 75 3.70 -8.41 -8.77
C GLY A 75 2.79 -7.65 -7.80
N VAL A 76 1.63 -7.26 -8.27
CA VAL A 76 0.66 -6.44 -7.52
C VAL A 76 0.19 -7.12 -6.23
N GLY A 77 -0.07 -8.42 -6.27
CA GLY A 77 -0.53 -9.18 -5.11
C GLY A 77 0.49 -9.20 -3.97
N GLU A 78 1.75 -9.45 -4.30
CA GLU A 78 2.87 -9.42 -3.35
C GLU A 78 3.06 -8.01 -2.78
N HIS A 79 2.99 -6.99 -3.62
CA HIS A 79 3.10 -5.61 -3.14
C HIS A 79 1.95 -5.22 -2.21
N LYS A 80 0.71 -5.61 -2.51
CA LYS A 80 -0.45 -5.34 -1.65
C LYS A 80 -0.29 -5.94 -0.25
N ILE A 81 0.06 -7.21 -0.15
CA ILE A 81 0.24 -7.86 1.16
C ILE A 81 1.42 -7.28 1.93
N LEU A 82 2.53 -6.96 1.26
CA LEU A 82 3.65 -6.27 1.86
C LEU A 82 3.22 -4.90 2.41
N MET A 83 2.49 -4.10 1.62
CA MET A 83 2.02 -2.79 2.05
C MET A 83 0.99 -2.84 3.17
N ALA A 84 0.14 -3.86 3.22
CA ALA A 84 -0.73 -4.12 4.36
C ALA A 84 0.09 -4.39 5.64
N GLY A 85 1.11 -5.23 5.53
CA GLY A 85 2.06 -5.49 6.61
C GLY A 85 2.81 -4.24 7.07
N VAL A 86 3.32 -3.43 6.11
CA VAL A 86 3.99 -2.14 6.40
C VAL A 86 3.04 -1.18 7.11
N SER A 87 1.77 -1.13 6.72
CA SER A 87 0.76 -0.29 7.38
C SER A 87 0.50 -0.75 8.81
N ALA A 88 0.33 -2.05 9.05
CA ALA A 88 0.17 -2.62 10.39
C ALA A 88 1.42 -2.42 11.25
N PHE A 89 2.62 -2.53 10.65
CA PHE A 89 3.89 -2.25 11.31
C PHE A 89 4.00 -0.77 11.73
N THR A 90 3.61 0.15 10.83
CA THR A 90 3.62 1.59 11.10
C THR A 90 2.66 1.96 12.22
N GLU A 91 1.46 1.38 12.22
CA GLU A 91 0.46 1.59 13.27
C GLU A 91 0.98 1.15 14.64
N LYS A 92 1.65 -0.01 14.69
CA LYS A 92 2.18 -0.59 15.93
C LYS A 92 3.45 0.10 16.44
N ASN A 93 4.36 0.48 15.54
CA ASN A 93 5.70 0.96 15.82
C ASN A 93 5.94 2.45 15.49
N GLY A 94 4.90 3.24 15.27
CA GLY A 94 4.98 4.60 14.74
C GLY A 94 5.72 5.64 15.59
N THR A 95 6.30 5.26 16.73
CA THR A 95 7.16 6.10 17.56
C THR A 95 8.57 5.52 17.60
N ARG A 96 9.56 6.33 17.22
CA ARG A 96 11.00 5.96 17.10
C ARG A 96 11.67 5.57 18.42
N ASP A 97 11.01 5.70 19.57
CA ASP A 97 11.65 5.64 20.89
C ASP A 97 11.72 4.21 21.48
N LYS A 98 11.24 3.21 20.78
CA LYS A 98 11.23 1.81 21.23
C LYS A 98 11.79 0.89 20.17
N LYS A 99 12.42 -0.21 20.60
CA LYS A 99 12.76 -1.31 19.69
C LYS A 99 11.50 -1.78 18.96
N PRO A 100 11.51 -1.83 17.61
CA PRO A 100 10.32 -2.18 16.86
C PRO A 100 9.91 -3.63 17.14
N ASP A 101 8.60 -3.84 17.25
CA ASP A 101 8.04 -5.19 17.25
C ASP A 101 7.98 -5.69 15.80
N LEU A 102 8.75 -6.71 15.50
CA LEU A 102 8.90 -7.25 14.14
C LEU A 102 7.64 -7.94 13.64
N ARG A 103 6.76 -8.36 14.56
CA ARG A 103 5.59 -9.18 14.26
C ARG A 103 4.32 -8.34 14.29
N VAL A 104 3.56 -8.38 13.21
CA VAL A 104 2.29 -7.67 13.05
C VAL A 104 1.19 -8.62 12.61
N SER A 105 -0.02 -8.35 13.04
CA SER A 105 -1.21 -9.11 12.63
C SER A 105 -2.35 -8.15 12.29
N PHE A 106 -3.16 -8.53 11.30
CA PHE A 106 -4.38 -7.84 10.92
C PHE A 106 -5.46 -8.84 10.49
N ASP A 107 -6.71 -8.38 10.46
CA ASP A 107 -7.86 -9.22 10.20
C ASP A 107 -7.89 -9.71 8.75
N PHE A 108 -8.06 -11.03 8.58
CA PHE A 108 -8.08 -11.66 7.25
C PHE A 108 -9.32 -11.27 6.45
N MET A 109 -10.51 -11.25 7.07
CA MET A 109 -11.75 -11.00 6.36
C MET A 109 -11.84 -9.56 5.89
N ASN A 110 -11.41 -8.60 6.73
CA ASN A 110 -11.35 -7.19 6.36
C ASN A 110 -10.34 -6.94 5.22
N TYR A 111 -9.20 -7.62 5.25
CA TYR A 111 -8.23 -7.55 4.15
C TYR A 111 -8.79 -8.15 2.85
N ALA A 112 -9.44 -9.31 2.93
CA ALA A 112 -10.08 -9.95 1.78
C ALA A 112 -11.15 -9.05 1.15
N LYS A 113 -12.01 -8.43 1.98
CA LYS A 113 -13.00 -7.44 1.51
C LYS A 113 -12.35 -6.24 0.84
N ALA A 114 -11.28 -5.70 1.43
CA ALA A 114 -10.53 -4.61 0.83
C ALA A 114 -9.91 -4.98 -0.52
N CYS A 115 -9.52 -6.24 -0.72
CA CYS A 115 -9.05 -6.78 -1.99
C CYS A 115 -10.18 -7.14 -2.97
N GLY A 116 -11.43 -6.84 -2.66
CA GLY A 116 -12.58 -7.10 -3.53
C GLY A 116 -13.03 -8.56 -3.55
N VAL A 117 -12.63 -9.37 -2.57
CA VAL A 117 -13.11 -10.76 -2.46
C VAL A 117 -14.50 -10.77 -1.83
N GLU A 118 -15.45 -11.42 -2.48
CA GLU A 118 -16.79 -11.62 -1.95
C GLU A 118 -16.74 -12.70 -0.84
N VAL A 119 -16.55 -12.25 0.39
CA VAL A 119 -16.39 -13.12 1.57
C VAL A 119 -17.71 -13.42 2.26
N GLU A 120 -18.77 -12.71 1.93
CA GLU A 120 -20.12 -12.88 2.45
C GLU A 120 -21.01 -13.46 1.35
N ALA A 121 -21.73 -14.52 1.68
CA ALA A 121 -22.74 -15.06 0.79
C ALA A 121 -23.91 -14.07 0.65
N LYS A 122 -24.42 -13.91 -0.56
CA LYS A 122 -25.62 -13.10 -0.80
C LYS A 122 -26.84 -13.86 -0.27
N THR A 123 -27.81 -13.13 0.24
CA THR A 123 -29.08 -13.73 0.66
C THR A 123 -29.86 -14.15 -0.57
N MET A 124 -30.19 -15.44 -0.64
CA MET A 124 -30.95 -16.05 -1.74
C MET A 124 -32.39 -16.37 -1.33
N SER A 125 -33.25 -16.56 -2.34
CA SER A 125 -34.69 -16.78 -2.12
C SER A 125 -35.01 -18.20 -1.69
N THR A 126 -34.18 -19.17 -2.05
CA THR A 126 -34.41 -20.59 -1.71
C THR A 126 -33.26 -21.18 -0.91
N PRO A 127 -33.51 -22.18 -0.04
CA PRO A 127 -32.44 -22.84 0.71
C PRO A 127 -31.37 -23.50 -0.16
N GLU A 128 -31.74 -24.01 -1.32
CA GLU A 128 -30.80 -24.67 -2.24
C GLU A 128 -29.87 -23.66 -2.92
N GLU A 129 -30.40 -22.48 -3.31
CA GLU A 129 -29.60 -21.38 -3.86
C GLU A 129 -28.69 -20.81 -2.76
N GLN A 130 -29.18 -20.68 -1.54
CA GLN A 130 -28.37 -20.21 -0.40
C GLN A 130 -27.21 -21.15 -0.13
N ALA A 131 -27.40 -22.47 -0.14
CA ALA A 131 -26.31 -23.42 0.05
C ALA A 131 -25.24 -23.33 -1.03
N LYS A 132 -25.62 -23.13 -2.29
CA LYS A 132 -24.67 -22.92 -3.41
C LYS A 132 -23.89 -21.61 -3.26
N GLU A 133 -24.54 -20.55 -2.81
CA GLU A 133 -23.89 -19.25 -2.60
C GLU A 133 -22.92 -19.28 -1.42
N ASP A 134 -23.29 -19.98 -0.33
CA ASP A 134 -22.40 -20.21 0.82
C ASP A 134 -21.16 -21.01 0.42
N GLU A 135 -21.33 -22.06 -0.41
CA GLU A 135 -20.21 -22.83 -0.94
C GLU A 135 -19.31 -21.99 -1.87
N ARG A 136 -19.91 -21.12 -2.69
CA ARG A 136 -19.18 -20.17 -3.56
C ARG A 136 -18.33 -19.23 -2.73
N ALA A 137 -18.91 -18.60 -1.69
CA ALA A 137 -18.18 -17.68 -0.82
C ALA A 137 -17.03 -18.39 -0.08
N LEU A 138 -17.29 -19.59 0.46
CA LEU A 138 -16.26 -20.40 1.12
C LEU A 138 -15.12 -20.79 0.17
N THR A 139 -15.45 -21.12 -1.07
CA THR A 139 -14.47 -21.45 -2.10
C THR A 139 -13.60 -20.23 -2.46
N ALA A 140 -14.22 -19.06 -2.63
CA ALA A 140 -13.49 -17.81 -2.87
C ALA A 140 -12.51 -17.48 -1.72
N ILE A 141 -12.92 -17.65 -0.49
CA ILE A 141 -12.07 -17.48 0.70
C ILE A 141 -10.88 -18.44 0.68
N LYS A 142 -11.10 -19.74 0.39
CA LYS A 142 -10.02 -20.74 0.34
C LYS A 142 -9.01 -20.42 -0.77
N HIS A 143 -9.47 -20.04 -1.96
CA HIS A 143 -8.62 -19.63 -3.07
C HIS A 143 -7.80 -18.40 -2.71
N PHE A 144 -8.43 -17.40 -2.08
CA PHE A 144 -7.73 -16.21 -1.66
C PHE A 144 -6.67 -16.50 -0.59
N GLN A 145 -6.95 -17.36 0.39
CA GLN A 145 -5.97 -17.80 1.37
C GLN A 145 -4.76 -18.48 0.72
N GLN A 146 -5.00 -19.35 -0.25
CA GLN A 146 -3.93 -20.02 -0.98
C GLN A 146 -3.06 -19.00 -1.74
N LYS A 147 -3.71 -18.08 -2.47
CA LYS A 147 -3.00 -17.00 -3.18
C LYS A 147 -2.14 -16.14 -2.23
N LEU A 148 -2.67 -15.80 -1.05
CA LEU A 148 -1.91 -15.05 -0.05
C LEU A 148 -0.68 -15.80 0.46
N ARG A 149 -0.79 -17.13 0.66
CA ARG A 149 0.36 -17.96 1.04
C ARG A 149 1.44 -17.94 -0.03
N GLU A 150 1.04 -18.02 -1.30
CA GLU A 150 1.97 -17.92 -2.43
C GLU A 150 2.63 -16.53 -2.48
N ASN A 151 1.87 -15.46 -2.34
CA ASN A 151 2.40 -14.10 -2.30
C ASN A 151 3.40 -13.91 -1.14
N CYS A 152 3.08 -14.36 0.06
CA CYS A 152 3.98 -14.29 1.21
C CYS A 152 5.23 -15.13 1.01
N LYS A 153 5.10 -16.34 0.43
CA LYS A 153 6.24 -17.20 0.07
C LYS A 153 7.15 -16.49 -0.92
N ASN A 154 6.60 -15.88 -1.97
CA ASN A 154 7.37 -15.13 -2.96
C ASN A 154 8.15 -13.97 -2.31
N LEU A 155 7.53 -13.23 -1.41
CA LEU A 155 8.18 -12.13 -0.67
C LEU A 155 9.31 -12.63 0.24
N MET A 156 9.17 -13.78 0.88
CA MET A 156 10.23 -14.38 1.70
C MET A 156 11.45 -14.79 0.86
N HIS A 157 11.25 -15.13 -0.40
CA HIS A 157 12.30 -15.49 -1.34
C HIS A 157 12.72 -14.33 -2.27
N THR A 158 12.36 -13.11 -1.90
CA THR A 158 12.72 -11.90 -2.63
C THR A 158 13.68 -11.07 -1.82
N SER A 159 14.86 -10.82 -2.37
CA SER A 159 15.84 -9.89 -1.80
C SER A 159 16.02 -8.66 -2.70
N ILE A 160 16.31 -7.52 -2.08
CA ILE A 160 16.40 -6.24 -2.77
C ILE A 160 17.71 -5.55 -2.43
N ASN A 161 18.37 -5.03 -3.47
CA ASN A 161 19.56 -4.18 -3.36
C ASN A 161 19.23 -2.78 -3.85
N TRP A 162 19.60 -1.77 -3.08
CA TRP A 162 19.47 -0.36 -3.52
C TRP A 162 20.37 0.56 -2.70
N THR A 163 20.53 1.78 -3.23
CA THR A 163 21.17 2.88 -2.52
C THR A 163 20.17 4.01 -2.31
N GLU A 164 20.07 4.52 -1.11
CA GLU A 164 19.15 5.59 -0.76
C GLU A 164 19.78 6.60 0.21
N ARG A 165 19.38 7.85 0.07
CA ARG A 165 19.82 8.91 0.97
C ARG A 165 18.79 9.14 2.06
N ILE A 166 19.09 8.69 3.27
CA ILE A 166 18.23 8.85 4.45
C ILE A 166 18.92 9.82 5.43
N ASN A 167 18.20 10.84 5.88
CA ASN A 167 18.72 11.86 6.80
C ASN A 167 20.06 12.48 6.32
N ARG A 168 20.18 12.77 5.03
CA ARG A 168 21.37 13.33 4.35
C ARG A 168 22.58 12.39 4.31
N LYS A 169 22.47 11.17 4.77
CA LYS A 169 23.51 10.13 4.65
C LYS A 169 23.11 9.13 3.58
N GLU A 170 24.07 8.78 2.74
CA GLU A 170 23.90 7.71 1.77
C GLU A 170 24.05 6.36 2.46
N ALA A 171 23.12 5.45 2.22
CA ALA A 171 23.13 4.09 2.76
C ALA A 171 22.89 3.11 1.60
N ALA A 172 23.74 2.11 1.51
CA ALA A 172 23.57 0.99 0.58
C ALA A 172 22.99 -0.21 1.31
N TYR A 173 21.97 -0.79 0.73
CA TYR A 173 21.29 -1.97 1.26
C TYR A 173 21.48 -3.14 0.28
N ASN A 174 21.99 -4.26 0.77
CA ASN A 174 22.29 -5.43 -0.04
C ASN A 174 21.60 -6.66 0.52
N GLY A 175 20.88 -7.38 -0.33
CA GLY A 175 20.21 -8.62 0.04
C GLY A 175 19.12 -8.47 1.09
N MET A 176 18.46 -7.30 1.19
CA MET A 176 17.40 -7.11 2.18
C MET A 176 16.16 -7.91 1.81
N VAL A 177 15.71 -8.75 2.71
CA VAL A 177 14.43 -9.45 2.67
C VAL A 177 13.47 -8.72 3.60
N PHE A 178 12.26 -8.37 3.13
CA PHE A 178 11.28 -7.66 3.95
C PHE A 178 10.60 -8.58 4.96
N ILE A 179 10.08 -9.71 4.50
CA ILE A 179 9.31 -10.65 5.32
C ILE A 179 10.16 -11.88 5.61
N SER A 180 10.41 -12.19 6.88
CA SER A 180 11.15 -13.35 7.33
C SER A 180 10.26 -14.57 7.62
N ALA A 181 9.00 -14.32 8.00
CA ALA A 181 8.04 -15.36 8.32
C ALA A 181 6.59 -14.87 8.15
N TYR A 182 5.66 -15.80 7.94
CA TYR A 182 4.23 -15.47 7.90
C TYR A 182 3.37 -16.61 8.46
N ARG A 183 2.14 -16.25 8.84
CA ARG A 183 1.07 -17.19 9.20
C ARG A 183 -0.27 -16.65 8.73
N ILE A 184 -1.05 -17.48 8.03
CA ILE A 184 -2.38 -17.11 7.52
C ILE A 184 -3.40 -18.11 8.07
N THR A 185 -4.36 -17.60 8.84
CA THR A 185 -5.51 -18.34 9.35
C THR A 185 -6.80 -17.85 8.71
N SER A 186 -7.93 -18.41 9.05
CA SER A 186 -9.24 -17.88 8.63
C SER A 186 -9.63 -16.54 9.30
N LYS A 187 -8.92 -16.15 10.36
CA LYS A 187 -9.20 -14.93 11.13
C LYS A 187 -8.11 -13.86 10.95
N THR A 188 -6.86 -14.27 10.89
CA THR A 188 -5.73 -13.35 10.95
C THR A 188 -4.67 -13.65 9.90
N ILE A 189 -4.03 -12.60 9.42
CA ILE A 189 -2.78 -12.61 8.67
C ILE A 189 -1.71 -12.07 9.61
N THR A 190 -0.68 -12.83 9.86
CA THR A 190 0.48 -12.43 10.67
C THR A 190 1.71 -12.43 9.79
N LEU A 191 2.44 -11.32 9.80
CA LEU A 191 3.72 -11.17 9.11
C LEU A 191 4.80 -10.85 10.12
N GLU A 192 5.98 -11.42 9.93
CA GLU A 192 7.18 -11.07 10.67
C GLU A 192 8.18 -10.44 9.70
N PHE A 193 8.57 -9.19 10.00
CA PHE A 193 9.57 -8.47 9.23
C PHE A 193 10.98 -8.90 9.66
N SER A 194 11.93 -8.86 8.74
CA SER A 194 13.34 -8.99 9.11
C SER A 194 13.78 -7.78 9.96
N LEU A 195 14.77 -7.96 10.80
CA LEU A 195 15.28 -6.87 11.64
C LEU A 195 15.79 -5.70 10.79
N SER A 196 16.52 -6.00 9.71
CA SER A 196 17.04 -4.99 8.79
C SER A 196 15.93 -4.20 8.10
N ALA A 197 14.83 -4.86 7.70
CA ALA A 197 13.67 -4.18 7.12
C ALA A 197 12.95 -3.31 8.16
N ALA A 198 12.81 -3.78 9.39
CA ALA A 198 12.21 -3.01 10.47
C ALA A 198 13.04 -1.75 10.80
N ASP A 199 14.34 -1.90 10.95
CA ASP A 199 15.27 -0.78 11.19
C ASP A 199 15.28 0.23 10.05
N TYR A 200 15.13 -0.24 8.80
CA TYR A 200 14.97 0.64 7.65
C TYR A 200 13.63 1.39 7.71
N MET A 201 12.52 0.68 7.89
CA MET A 201 11.18 1.27 7.87
C MET A 201 10.99 2.37 8.92
N VAL A 202 11.49 2.21 10.15
CA VAL A 202 11.34 3.25 11.20
C VAL A 202 12.08 4.55 10.90
N GLN A 203 13.02 4.55 9.93
CA GLN A 203 13.73 5.74 9.47
C GLN A 203 12.98 6.50 8.37
N LEU A 204 11.99 5.87 7.74
CA LEU A 204 11.28 6.43 6.61
C LEU A 204 10.18 7.43 7.02
N PRO A 205 9.85 8.38 6.15
CA PRO A 205 8.69 9.22 6.35
C PRO A 205 7.40 8.40 6.23
N GLN A 206 6.42 8.75 7.06
CA GLN A 206 5.09 8.16 7.00
C GLN A 206 4.20 8.93 6.03
N THR A 207 3.42 8.19 5.25
CA THR A 207 2.38 8.73 4.37
C THR A 207 1.09 7.96 4.53
N THR A 208 -0.04 8.56 4.13
CA THR A 208 -1.33 7.87 4.09
C THR A 208 -1.54 7.25 2.72
N ARG A 209 -2.15 6.05 2.70
CA ARG A 209 -2.53 5.35 1.48
C ARG A 209 -4.03 5.06 1.48
N PRO A 210 -4.74 5.32 0.39
CA PRO A 210 -6.15 4.95 0.26
C PRO A 210 -6.32 3.43 0.26
N ILE A 211 -7.30 2.93 1.01
CA ILE A 211 -7.61 1.50 1.04
C ILE A 211 -8.13 1.02 -0.32
N ALA A 212 -8.75 1.89 -1.11
CA ALA A 212 -9.21 1.59 -2.47
C ALA A 212 -8.13 0.98 -3.38
N LEU A 213 -6.84 1.24 -3.12
CA LEU A 213 -5.73 0.59 -3.84
C LEU A 213 -5.75 -0.93 -3.75
N TYR A 214 -6.21 -1.48 -2.64
CA TYR A 214 -6.29 -2.95 -2.46
C TYR A 214 -7.38 -3.58 -3.33
N GLY A 215 -8.45 -2.84 -3.65
CA GLY A 215 -9.55 -3.30 -4.49
C GLY A 215 -9.25 -3.39 -5.99
N ILE A 216 -8.13 -2.85 -6.46
CA ILE A 216 -7.72 -2.95 -7.87
C ILE A 216 -7.34 -4.40 -8.17
N ASP A 217 -7.87 -4.98 -9.27
CA ASP A 217 -7.50 -6.34 -9.72
C ASP A 217 -5.97 -6.43 -9.95
N ASP A 218 -5.33 -7.51 -9.50
CA ASP A 218 -3.89 -7.71 -9.63
C ASP A 218 -3.41 -7.77 -11.09
N ARG A 219 -4.30 -8.09 -12.03
CA ARG A 219 -4.02 -8.05 -13.47
C ARG A 219 -3.99 -6.63 -14.02
N LYS A 220 -4.59 -5.67 -13.34
CA LYS A 220 -4.64 -4.25 -13.68
C LYS A 220 -3.40 -3.49 -13.16
N TYR A 221 -2.20 -4.00 -13.46
CA TYR A 221 -0.94 -3.49 -12.91
C TYR A 221 -0.68 -2.00 -13.24
N ASN A 222 -1.12 -1.51 -14.43
CA ASN A 222 -0.99 -0.09 -14.77
C ASN A 222 -1.83 0.78 -13.84
N ALA A 223 -3.10 0.42 -13.62
CA ALA A 223 -3.98 1.13 -12.70
C ALA A 223 -3.39 1.13 -11.27
N TYR A 224 -2.91 -0.02 -10.80
CA TYR A 224 -2.30 -0.12 -9.49
C TYR A 224 -1.04 0.76 -9.34
N SER A 225 -0.13 0.69 -10.31
CA SER A 225 1.11 1.49 -10.33
C SER A 225 0.82 2.99 -10.36
N ILE A 226 -0.05 3.42 -11.27
CA ILE A 226 -0.47 4.83 -11.38
C ILE A 226 -1.18 5.26 -10.09
N GLY A 227 -2.10 4.46 -9.56
CA GLY A 227 -2.81 4.74 -8.31
C GLY A 227 -1.88 4.91 -7.12
N CYS A 228 -0.86 4.06 -6.98
CA CYS A 228 0.17 4.20 -5.96
C CYS A 228 0.94 5.53 -6.10
N TYR A 229 1.32 5.90 -7.33
CA TYR A 229 2.05 7.13 -7.59
C TYR A 229 1.20 8.38 -7.33
N LEU A 230 -0.01 8.44 -7.87
CA LEU A 230 -0.93 9.58 -7.67
C LEU A 230 -1.29 9.76 -6.19
N SER A 231 -1.56 8.67 -5.47
CA SER A 231 -1.87 8.73 -4.04
C SER A 231 -0.69 9.24 -3.22
N ALA A 232 0.53 8.79 -3.54
CA ALA A 232 1.74 9.26 -2.87
C ALA A 232 2.00 10.74 -3.16
N HIS A 233 1.87 11.16 -4.42
CA HIS A 233 1.99 12.56 -4.81
C HIS A 233 0.98 13.46 -4.09
N TYR A 234 -0.28 13.07 -4.09
CA TYR A 234 -1.34 13.79 -3.39
C TYR A 234 -1.05 13.90 -1.89
N ALA A 235 -0.62 12.81 -1.26
CA ALA A 235 -0.30 12.80 0.17
C ALA A 235 0.88 13.71 0.53
N MET A 236 1.90 13.80 -0.32
CA MET A 236 3.08 14.64 -0.10
C MET A 236 2.82 16.12 -0.36
N ASN A 237 1.97 16.46 -1.34
CA ASN A 237 1.79 17.82 -1.82
C ASN A 237 0.61 18.58 -1.20
N GLN A 238 -0.02 18.05 -0.16
CA GLN A 238 -1.14 18.71 0.55
C GLN A 238 -0.79 20.06 1.23
N ASN A 239 0.44 20.53 1.08
CA ASN A 239 0.89 21.85 1.56
C ASN A 239 0.86 22.92 0.47
N VAL A 240 0.72 22.54 -0.78
CA VAL A 240 0.73 23.44 -1.91
C VAL A 240 -0.60 24.19 -1.95
N MET A 241 -0.63 25.37 -2.51
CA MET A 241 -1.86 26.17 -2.64
C MET A 241 -2.94 25.39 -3.40
N ALA A 242 -4.17 25.48 -2.93
CA ALA A 242 -5.31 24.85 -3.56
C ALA A 242 -5.34 25.13 -5.07
N GLY A 243 -5.49 24.08 -5.89
CA GLY A 243 -5.54 24.17 -7.35
C GLY A 243 -4.24 23.89 -8.08
N THR A 244 -3.12 23.66 -7.38
CA THR A 244 -1.83 23.29 -8.02
C THR A 244 -1.31 21.91 -7.59
N GLU A 245 -1.74 21.42 -6.43
CA GLU A 245 -1.29 20.16 -5.83
C GLU A 245 -1.67 18.91 -6.62
N ASN A 246 -2.71 19.01 -7.43
CA ASN A 246 -3.30 17.89 -8.16
C ASN A 246 -2.94 17.92 -9.66
N LEU A 247 -1.92 18.68 -10.03
CA LEU A 247 -1.47 18.79 -11.41
C LEU A 247 -0.14 18.05 -11.58
N LEU A 248 -0.14 17.07 -12.47
CA LEU A 248 1.06 16.31 -12.82
C LEU A 248 1.20 16.22 -14.34
N ARG A 249 2.40 16.42 -14.85
CA ARG A 249 2.69 16.12 -16.26
C ARG A 249 2.55 14.62 -16.50
N VAL A 250 1.91 14.25 -17.60
CA VAL A 250 1.76 12.85 -18.02
C VAL A 250 3.13 12.19 -18.11
N GLU A 251 4.13 12.87 -18.71
CA GLU A 251 5.52 12.40 -18.80
C GLU A 251 6.10 11.98 -17.44
N ASN A 252 5.84 12.75 -16.37
CA ASN A 252 6.34 12.42 -15.04
C ASN A 252 5.67 11.17 -14.45
N ILE A 253 4.41 10.94 -14.79
CA ILE A 253 3.71 9.71 -14.39
C ILE A 253 4.27 8.51 -15.17
N LEU A 254 4.47 8.67 -16.48
CA LEU A 254 5.03 7.61 -17.33
C LEU A 254 6.42 7.18 -16.88
N LYS A 255 7.29 8.13 -16.51
CA LYS A 255 8.63 7.85 -15.99
C LYS A 255 8.63 7.06 -14.67
N LYS A 256 7.53 7.13 -13.92
CA LYS A 256 7.40 6.49 -12.60
C LYS A 256 6.48 5.27 -12.62
N THR A 257 5.99 4.88 -13.79
CA THR A 257 5.10 3.73 -13.98
C THR A 257 5.65 2.80 -15.05
N LYS A 258 4.95 1.72 -15.35
CA LYS A 258 5.40 0.69 -16.32
C LYS A 258 4.84 0.89 -17.73
N LEU A 259 4.20 2.00 -17.98
CA LEU A 259 3.82 2.36 -19.35
C LEU A 259 5.08 2.76 -20.13
N PRO A 260 5.13 2.42 -21.44
CA PRO A 260 6.32 2.64 -22.22
C PRO A 260 6.61 4.15 -22.39
N THR A 261 7.87 4.53 -22.18
CA THR A 261 8.37 5.83 -22.54
C THR A 261 8.54 5.96 -24.06
N LYS A 262 8.82 7.17 -24.54
CA LYS A 262 9.10 7.41 -25.97
C LYS A 262 10.25 6.55 -26.48
N GLU A 263 11.35 6.49 -25.73
CA GLU A 263 12.55 5.76 -26.07
C GLU A 263 12.26 4.26 -26.20
N GLU A 264 11.49 3.70 -25.26
CA GLU A 264 11.06 2.30 -25.29
C GLU A 264 10.11 2.02 -26.47
N MET A 265 9.27 2.98 -26.85
CA MET A 265 8.42 2.83 -28.02
C MET A 265 9.18 2.83 -29.34
N VAL A 266 10.17 3.70 -29.47
CA VAL A 266 11.04 3.78 -30.66
C VAL A 266 11.87 2.50 -30.81
N GLN A 267 12.39 1.97 -29.72
CA GLN A 267 13.20 0.73 -29.72
C GLN A 267 12.37 -0.53 -29.98
N SER A 268 11.08 -0.47 -29.76
CA SER A 268 10.20 -1.63 -29.88
C SER A 268 9.79 -1.83 -31.35
N LYS A 269 9.89 -3.07 -31.83
CA LYS A 269 9.37 -3.52 -33.14
C LYS A 269 7.85 -3.70 -33.17
N SER A 270 7.10 -3.12 -32.24
CA SER A 270 5.65 -3.25 -32.19
C SER A 270 4.99 -2.46 -33.32
N HIS A 271 4.02 -3.07 -33.99
CA HIS A 271 3.18 -2.42 -35.01
C HIS A 271 2.07 -1.53 -34.42
N ARG A 272 1.89 -1.53 -33.09
CA ARG A 272 0.89 -0.67 -32.44
C ARG A 272 1.38 0.76 -32.35
N THR A 273 0.47 1.70 -32.62
CA THR A 273 0.70 3.14 -32.47
C THR A 273 0.98 3.50 -31.00
N TRP A 274 1.53 4.68 -30.77
CA TRP A 274 1.73 5.20 -29.40
C TRP A 274 0.41 5.31 -28.62
N ILE A 275 -0.71 5.59 -29.32
CA ILE A 275 -2.04 5.65 -28.73
C ILE A 275 -2.38 4.31 -28.06
N GLY A 276 -2.37 3.21 -28.81
CA GLY A 276 -2.72 1.88 -28.28
C GLY A 276 -1.68 1.26 -27.35
N ARG A 277 -0.47 1.86 -27.24
CA ARG A 277 0.59 1.36 -26.36
C ARG A 277 0.75 2.17 -25.06
N ALA A 278 0.46 3.46 -25.10
CA ALA A 278 0.66 4.35 -23.96
C ALA A 278 -0.62 5.08 -23.58
N LYS A 279 -1.28 5.81 -24.51
CA LYS A 279 -2.42 6.67 -24.18
C LYS A 279 -3.63 5.85 -23.70
N GLU A 280 -4.12 4.92 -24.52
CA GLU A 280 -5.27 4.08 -24.16
C GLU A 280 -5.05 3.30 -22.85
N PRO A 281 -3.92 2.57 -22.65
CA PRO A 281 -3.68 1.89 -21.38
C PRO A 281 -3.52 2.85 -20.17
N PHE A 282 -3.11 4.09 -20.41
CA PHE A 282 -3.05 5.11 -19.36
C PHE A 282 -4.44 5.60 -18.97
N GLU A 283 -5.29 5.91 -19.95
CA GLU A 283 -6.67 6.35 -19.74
C GLU A 283 -7.54 5.24 -19.13
N GLU A 284 -7.43 4.00 -19.63
CA GLU A 284 -8.07 2.82 -19.04
C GLU A 284 -7.67 2.63 -17.57
N ALA A 285 -6.40 2.90 -17.24
CA ALA A 285 -5.93 2.82 -15.88
C ALA A 285 -6.56 3.92 -14.99
N LEU A 286 -6.70 5.15 -15.48
CA LEU A 286 -7.34 6.24 -14.73
C LEU A 286 -8.85 5.97 -14.54
N ASP A 287 -9.52 5.45 -15.54
CA ASP A 287 -10.93 5.06 -15.44
C ASP A 287 -11.13 3.91 -14.45
N GLU A 288 -10.22 2.95 -14.42
CA GLU A 288 -10.23 1.91 -13.39
C GLU A 288 -10.03 2.48 -11.98
N LEU A 289 -9.16 3.47 -11.82
CA LEU A 289 -8.95 4.17 -10.55
C LEU A 289 -10.22 4.94 -10.12
N LYS A 290 -10.93 5.54 -11.07
CA LYS A 290 -12.23 6.16 -10.82
C LYS A 290 -13.29 5.11 -10.45
N ARG A 291 -13.35 4.00 -11.18
CA ARG A 291 -14.29 2.90 -10.92
C ARG A 291 -14.09 2.25 -9.54
N CYS A 292 -12.86 2.09 -9.08
CA CYS A 292 -12.57 1.53 -7.75
C CYS A 292 -12.68 2.56 -6.61
N GLY A 293 -13.06 3.81 -6.92
CA GLY A 293 -13.26 4.87 -5.94
C GLY A 293 -11.96 5.45 -5.36
N LEU A 294 -10.82 5.30 -6.07
CA LEU A 294 -9.58 5.97 -5.71
C LEU A 294 -9.58 7.43 -6.17
N LEU A 295 -10.02 7.65 -7.41
CA LEU A 295 -10.22 8.98 -7.96
C LEU A 295 -11.72 9.33 -7.97
N SER A 296 -12.06 10.55 -7.63
CA SER A 296 -13.39 11.09 -7.87
C SER A 296 -13.54 11.54 -9.32
N ASP A 297 -12.49 12.17 -9.86
CA ASP A 297 -12.43 12.60 -11.26
C ASP A 297 -11.00 12.79 -11.75
N TRP A 298 -10.84 12.84 -13.09
CA TRP A 298 -9.61 13.19 -13.77
C TRP A 298 -9.88 13.83 -15.14
N TYR A 299 -8.98 14.71 -15.59
CA TYR A 299 -9.03 15.31 -16.92
C TYR A 299 -7.66 15.83 -17.33
N TYR A 300 -7.46 16.03 -18.62
CA TYR A 300 -6.28 16.70 -19.14
C TYR A 300 -6.45 18.23 -19.14
N SER A 301 -5.31 18.91 -18.99
CA SER A 301 -5.24 20.38 -19.02
C SER A 301 -3.92 20.82 -19.67
N HIS A 302 -3.95 21.94 -20.40
CA HIS A 302 -2.73 22.60 -20.86
C HIS A 302 -2.05 23.38 -19.72
N SER A 303 -2.83 24.08 -18.92
CA SER A 303 -2.31 24.90 -17.83
C SER A 303 -3.39 25.22 -16.79
N LYS A 304 -2.99 25.43 -15.55
CA LYS A 304 -3.81 25.94 -14.45
C LYS A 304 -5.09 25.14 -14.15
N GLY A 305 -5.17 23.87 -14.51
CA GLY A 305 -6.32 23.03 -14.20
C GLY A 305 -7.59 23.37 -15.00
N ILE A 306 -7.49 24.03 -16.14
CA ILE A 306 -8.61 24.25 -17.07
C ILE A 306 -8.73 22.98 -17.93
N PRO A 307 -9.88 22.27 -17.92
CA PRO A 307 -10.08 21.10 -18.76
C PRO A 307 -9.90 21.43 -20.24
N LEU A 308 -9.32 20.48 -20.97
CA LEU A 308 -9.32 20.51 -22.44
C LEU A 308 -10.75 20.33 -22.96
N SER A 309 -11.11 21.06 -24.02
CA SER A 309 -12.31 20.74 -24.78
C SER A 309 -12.12 19.43 -25.55
N ASP A 310 -13.21 18.80 -25.98
CA ASP A 310 -13.18 17.58 -26.79
C ASP A 310 -12.44 17.78 -28.12
N GLU A 311 -12.54 18.98 -28.70
CA GLU A 311 -11.83 19.37 -29.92
C GLU A 311 -10.32 19.46 -29.70
N GLU A 312 -9.88 20.12 -28.61
CA GLU A 312 -8.45 20.21 -28.23
C GLU A 312 -7.88 18.82 -27.91
N ALA A 313 -8.61 17.98 -27.19
CA ALA A 313 -8.19 16.63 -26.86
C ALA A 313 -8.07 15.74 -28.11
N SER A 314 -8.95 15.95 -29.10
CA SER A 314 -8.93 15.20 -30.38
C SER A 314 -7.86 15.70 -31.33
N ALA A 315 -7.40 16.95 -31.21
CA ALA A 315 -6.35 17.51 -32.04
C ALA A 315 -4.93 17.05 -31.65
N ILE A 316 -4.78 16.35 -30.50
CA ILE A 316 -3.50 15.82 -30.04
C ILE A 316 -3.15 14.56 -30.83
N ASP A 317 -2.21 14.68 -31.76
CA ASP A 317 -1.85 13.60 -32.68
C ASP A 317 -0.43 13.04 -32.41
N SER A 318 0.34 13.64 -31.49
CA SER A 318 1.72 13.21 -31.17
C SER A 318 1.87 12.80 -29.69
N TYR A 319 2.78 11.83 -29.47
CA TYR A 319 3.16 11.40 -28.12
C TYR A 319 3.75 12.56 -27.31
N GLU A 320 4.54 13.42 -27.99
CA GLU A 320 5.20 14.55 -27.39
C GLU A 320 4.19 15.54 -26.80
N GLU A 321 3.20 15.94 -27.56
CA GLU A 321 2.14 16.84 -27.11
C GLU A 321 1.36 16.22 -25.95
N TRP A 322 0.90 14.96 -26.12
CA TRP A 322 0.19 14.26 -25.07
C TRP A 322 0.99 14.15 -23.77
N SER A 323 2.28 13.79 -23.86
CA SER A 323 3.14 13.61 -22.69
C SER A 323 3.39 14.92 -21.91
N GLN A 324 3.26 16.07 -22.56
CA GLN A 324 3.43 17.39 -21.95
C GLN A 324 2.14 17.90 -21.29
N LEU A 325 0.99 17.27 -21.55
CA LEU A 325 -0.26 17.63 -20.88
C LEU A 325 -0.13 17.48 -19.37
N LEU A 326 -0.90 18.29 -18.67
CA LEU A 326 -1.11 18.14 -17.25
C LEU A 326 -2.30 17.22 -17.01
N LEU A 327 -2.12 16.20 -16.20
CA LEU A 327 -3.21 15.45 -15.60
C LEU A 327 -3.67 16.20 -14.36
N CYS A 328 -4.93 16.60 -14.35
CA CYS A 328 -5.62 17.08 -13.17
C CYS A 328 -6.43 15.91 -12.60
N PHE A 329 -6.34 15.67 -11.29
CA PHE A 329 -7.03 14.56 -10.65
C PHE A 329 -7.42 14.90 -9.22
N GLU A 330 -8.47 14.26 -8.73
CA GLU A 330 -8.92 14.37 -7.36
C GLU A 330 -8.99 12.99 -6.72
N VAL A 331 -8.31 12.82 -5.58
CA VAL A 331 -8.32 11.56 -4.83
C VAL A 331 -9.56 11.51 -3.94
N ALA A 332 -10.42 10.53 -4.22
CA ALA A 332 -11.66 10.34 -3.47
C ALA A 332 -11.38 9.94 -2.01
N ASN A 333 -12.26 10.35 -1.11
CA ASN A 333 -12.21 10.01 0.31
C ASN A 333 -10.89 10.36 1.03
N PHE A 334 -10.10 11.22 0.44
CA PHE A 334 -8.89 11.72 1.07
C PHE A 334 -9.24 12.91 1.96
N ARG A 335 -9.13 12.76 3.28
CA ARG A 335 -9.44 13.86 4.20
C ARG A 335 -8.50 15.03 3.95
N PRO A 336 -8.99 16.25 3.71
CA PRO A 336 -8.16 17.42 3.53
C PRO A 336 -7.21 17.60 4.71
N ARG A 337 -6.00 18.08 4.46
CA ARG A 337 -4.97 18.27 5.50
C ARG A 337 -5.45 19.19 6.63
N ALA A 338 -6.31 20.18 6.32
CA ALA A 338 -6.91 21.05 7.32
C ALA A 338 -7.69 20.26 8.37
N GLU A 339 -8.53 19.30 7.97
CA GLU A 339 -9.25 18.43 8.91
C GLU A 339 -8.31 17.53 9.72
N ARG A 340 -7.23 17.03 9.11
CA ARG A 340 -6.21 16.23 9.84
C ARG A 340 -5.47 17.09 10.85
N ARG A 341 -5.08 18.33 10.52
CA ARG A 341 -4.47 19.26 11.46
C ARG A 341 -5.41 19.55 12.63
N ALA A 342 -6.67 19.85 12.33
CA ALA A 342 -7.69 20.08 13.36
C ALA A 342 -7.87 18.85 14.28
N LEU A 343 -7.87 17.63 13.73
CA LEU A 343 -7.95 16.39 14.51
C LEU A 343 -6.68 16.14 15.36
N ILE A 344 -5.49 16.45 14.84
CA ILE A 344 -4.24 16.34 15.57
C ILE A 344 -4.16 17.40 16.68
N GLU A 345 -4.57 18.63 16.42
CA GLU A 345 -4.63 19.71 17.39
C GLU A 345 -5.64 19.41 18.49
N ALA A 346 -6.85 18.97 18.13
CA ALA A 346 -7.85 18.55 19.11
C ALA A 346 -7.38 17.32 19.96
N LYS A 347 -6.62 16.39 19.38
CA LYS A 347 -5.99 15.31 20.14
C LYS A 347 -4.89 15.82 21.08
N LYS A 348 -4.07 16.78 20.64
CA LYS A 348 -3.03 17.41 21.48
C LYS A 348 -3.64 18.19 22.64
N GLU A 349 -4.72 18.93 22.40
CA GLU A 349 -5.46 19.67 23.45
C GLU A 349 -6.08 18.72 24.47
N LYS A 350 -6.76 17.65 24.04
CA LYS A 350 -7.28 16.62 24.94
C LYS A 350 -6.18 15.96 25.77
N THR A 351 -5.00 15.76 25.19
CA THR A 351 -3.84 15.18 25.91
C THR A 351 -3.22 16.17 26.88
N LYS A 352 -3.20 17.48 26.54
CA LYS A 352 -2.78 18.54 27.48
C LYS A 352 -3.74 18.68 28.65
N ALA A 353 -5.05 18.76 28.37
CA ALA A 353 -6.09 18.85 29.39
C ALA A 353 -6.01 17.66 30.38
N LYS A 354 -5.84 16.43 29.86
CA LYS A 354 -5.69 15.23 30.69
C LYS A 354 -4.40 15.23 31.55
N LYS A 355 -3.29 15.80 31.05
CA LYS A 355 -2.05 15.97 31.81
C LYS A 355 -2.18 17.04 32.90
N GLU A 356 -2.94 18.10 32.66
CA GLU A 356 -3.21 19.17 33.64
C GLU A 356 -4.13 18.68 34.75
N GLU A 357 -5.19 17.93 34.44
CA GLU A 357 -6.04 17.27 35.42
C GLU A 357 -5.24 16.31 36.32
N THR A 358 -4.35 15.51 35.72
CA THR A 358 -3.50 14.58 36.47
C THR A 358 -2.51 15.33 37.37
N LYS A 359 -1.96 16.46 36.91
CA LYS A 359 -1.10 17.31 37.74
C LYS A 359 -1.86 18.01 38.86
N ALA A 360 -3.09 18.46 38.61
CA ALA A 360 -3.93 19.09 39.64
C ALA A 360 -4.35 18.09 40.73
N SER A 361 -4.75 16.87 40.32
CA SER A 361 -5.09 15.80 41.27
C SER A 361 -3.91 15.34 42.12
N THR A 362 -2.69 15.32 41.53
CA THR A 362 -1.48 14.96 42.24
C THR A 362 -1.04 16.08 43.22
N LYS A 363 -1.26 17.36 42.88
CA LYS A 363 -1.01 18.50 43.77
C LYS A 363 -2.01 18.54 44.94
N SER A 364 -3.27 18.22 44.71
CA SER A 364 -4.28 18.14 45.76
C SER A 364 -4.03 16.99 46.76
N ARG A 365 -3.56 15.84 46.26
CA ARG A 365 -3.14 14.71 47.11
C ARG A 365 -1.92 15.05 47.97
N LYS A 366 -0.89 15.73 47.42
CA LYS A 366 0.29 16.16 48.20
C LYS A 366 -0.03 17.23 49.24
N ARG A 367 -1.03 18.09 49.02
CA ARG A 367 -1.50 19.04 50.04
C ARG A 367 -2.24 18.36 51.20
N LYS A 368 -3.09 17.35 50.92
CA LYS A 368 -3.82 16.58 51.95
C LYS A 368 -2.87 15.73 52.80
N THR A 369 -1.78 15.24 52.24
CA THR A 369 -0.77 14.49 53.06
C THR A 369 0.12 15.38 53.91
N LYS A 370 0.36 16.66 53.49
CA LYS A 370 1.12 17.60 54.33
C LYS A 370 0.30 18.19 55.51
N SER A 371 -1.04 18.35 55.33
CA SER A 371 -1.88 18.84 56.44
C SER A 371 -2.08 17.78 57.55
N LYS A 372 -2.09 16.48 57.18
CA LYS A 372 -2.15 15.40 58.17
C LYS A 372 -0.84 15.12 58.91
N ALA A 373 0.29 15.58 58.39
CA ALA A 373 1.60 15.42 59.07
C ALA A 373 1.97 16.60 60.00
N SER A 374 1.15 17.66 60.02
CA SER A 374 1.33 18.80 60.90
C SER A 374 0.35 18.80 62.09
N GLU A 375 -0.57 17.82 62.17
CA GLU A 375 -1.52 17.61 63.29
C GLU A 375 -1.20 16.37 64.13
N ALA A 376 -0.07 15.72 63.86
CA ALA A 376 0.51 14.67 64.69
C ALA A 376 1.86 15.14 65.27
#